data_836899254b7f0339f5e0b626b5ee4176
#
_entry.id   836899254b7f0339f5e0b626b5ee4176
#
_cell.length_a   1.000
_cell.length_b   1.000
_cell.length_c   1.000
_cell.angle_alpha   90.00
_cell.angle_beta   90.00
_cell.angle_gamma   90.00
#
_symmetry.space_group_name_H-M   'P 1'
#
loop_
_entity.id
_entity.type
_entity.pdbx_description
1 polymer ?
#
loop_
_entity_poly.entity_id
_entity_poly.type
_entity_poly.pdbx_seq_one_letter_code
_entity_poly.pdbx_strand_id
1 'polypeptide(L)'
;KSGVHIHDYIDSKRTMTVVIIALLPALLFGMYNVGYQHNLAVGADPGFLMTFIFGFLAVLPKIIVSYVVGLGIEFAVAQVKKEEIQEGFLVSGILIPMIVPVDTPLWMIAVATAFAVVFAKEVFGGTGYNVFNVALVTRAFLFFAYPAAMSGDQVFVRTADTFGIGGGQVVDGFSGATPLGQVAIAGKELIGSFQAVDVLGNPMTTWDMFLGLIPGSIGETSVLAILIGAVILLFTKIASWKTMVSVFVGGAVMSLIFNMIGTTVAMCVSPLDHLFLGGFAFGAAVSYTHLRAHE
;
A
#
# COMPACT_ATOMS: atom_id res chain seq x y z
N LYS A 1 26.55 -18.58 -36.78
CA LYS A 1 25.70 -19.68 -36.25
C LYS A 1 24.56 -19.03 -35.48
N SER A 2 23.36 -19.00 -36.06
CA SER A 2 22.16 -18.59 -35.36
C SER A 2 21.80 -19.69 -34.36
N GLY A 3 21.80 -19.35 -33.07
CA GLY A 3 21.30 -20.23 -32.00
C GLY A 3 19.79 -20.48 -32.12
N VAL A 4 19.33 -21.55 -31.56
CA VAL A 4 17.90 -21.84 -31.44
C VAL A 4 17.28 -20.77 -30.55
N HIS A 5 16.41 -19.91 -31.11
CA HIS A 5 15.62 -18.97 -30.34
C HIS A 5 14.43 -19.73 -29.74
N ILE A 6 14.52 -20.04 -28.46
CA ILE A 6 13.38 -20.55 -27.68
C ILE A 6 12.61 -19.34 -27.18
N HIS A 7 11.45 -19.08 -27.78
CA HIS A 7 10.50 -18.14 -27.22
C HIS A 7 9.73 -18.82 -26.10
N ASP A 8 9.97 -18.41 -24.85
CA ASP A 8 9.14 -18.82 -23.74
C ASP A 8 7.80 -18.08 -23.81
N TYR A 9 6.72 -18.79 -23.46
CA TYR A 9 5.35 -18.23 -23.36
C TYR A 9 5.23 -17.20 -22.23
N ILE A 10 6.11 -17.24 -21.23
CA ILE A 10 6.15 -16.34 -20.10
C ILE A 10 7.20 -15.25 -20.34
N ASP A 11 6.80 -14.15 -20.96
CA ASP A 11 7.63 -12.96 -21.10
C ASP A 11 7.56 -12.12 -19.80
N SER A 12 8.72 -11.63 -19.34
CA SER A 12 8.84 -10.73 -18.19
C SER A 12 7.93 -9.50 -18.32
N LYS A 13 7.84 -8.90 -19.50
CA LYS A 13 6.95 -7.76 -19.81
C LYS A 13 5.48 -8.09 -19.55
N ARG A 14 5.04 -9.25 -20.01
CA ARG A 14 3.68 -9.72 -19.81
C ARG A 14 3.37 -9.91 -18.33
N THR A 15 4.27 -10.54 -17.59
CA THR A 15 4.13 -10.77 -16.16
C THR A 15 3.99 -9.45 -15.40
N MET A 16 4.88 -8.49 -15.66
CA MET A 16 4.84 -7.17 -15.02
C MET A 16 3.54 -6.40 -15.35
N THR A 17 3.10 -6.45 -16.61
CA THR A 17 1.84 -5.82 -17.03
C THR A 17 0.64 -6.41 -16.30
N VAL A 18 0.56 -7.73 -16.15
CA VAL A 18 -0.53 -8.38 -15.44
C VAL A 18 -0.52 -8.03 -13.95
N VAL A 19 0.64 -7.92 -13.32
CA VAL A 19 0.75 -7.46 -11.92
C VAL A 19 0.23 -6.03 -11.79
N ILE A 20 0.56 -5.12 -12.72
CA ILE A 20 0.03 -3.75 -12.72
C ILE A 20 -1.51 -3.77 -12.85
N ILE A 21 -2.06 -4.57 -13.77
CA ILE A 21 -3.52 -4.70 -13.92
C ILE A 21 -4.17 -5.22 -12.63
N ALA A 22 -3.52 -6.16 -11.94
CA ALA A 22 -4.02 -6.69 -10.68
C ALA A 22 -3.98 -5.66 -9.53
N LEU A 23 -3.10 -4.65 -9.60
CA LEU A 23 -3.03 -3.55 -8.64
C LEU A 23 -4.08 -2.45 -8.89
N LEU A 24 -4.58 -2.31 -10.12
CA LEU A 24 -5.52 -1.25 -10.48
C LEU A 24 -6.79 -1.20 -9.61
N PRO A 25 -7.48 -2.31 -9.30
CA PRO A 25 -8.66 -2.25 -8.44
C PRO A 25 -8.38 -1.63 -7.07
N ALA A 26 -7.26 -2.02 -6.44
CA ALA A 26 -6.85 -1.49 -5.15
C ALA A 26 -6.43 -0.01 -5.24
N LEU A 27 -5.75 0.39 -6.30
CA LEU A 27 -5.37 1.78 -6.54
C LEU A 27 -6.58 2.68 -6.78
N LEU A 28 -7.51 2.27 -7.64
CA LEU A 28 -8.72 3.05 -7.96
C LEU A 28 -9.62 3.21 -6.73
N PHE A 29 -9.80 2.12 -5.98
CA PHE A 29 -10.54 2.21 -4.72
C PHE A 29 -9.80 3.10 -3.71
N GLY A 30 -8.49 3.00 -3.60
CA GLY A 30 -7.68 3.84 -2.72
C GLY A 30 -7.79 5.34 -3.06
N MET A 31 -7.82 5.70 -4.34
CA MET A 31 -8.08 7.06 -4.78
C MET A 31 -9.47 7.54 -4.33
N TYR A 32 -10.50 6.71 -4.51
CA TYR A 32 -11.84 7.02 -4.01
C TYR A 32 -11.85 7.18 -2.48
N ASN A 33 -11.22 6.26 -1.74
CA ASN A 33 -11.18 6.30 -0.29
C ASN A 33 -10.47 7.54 0.26
N VAL A 34 -9.38 7.99 -0.37
CA VAL A 34 -8.71 9.25 0.00
C VAL A 34 -9.68 10.44 -0.07
N GLY A 35 -10.46 10.55 -1.14
CA GLY A 35 -11.49 11.58 -1.26
C GLY A 35 -12.63 11.40 -0.27
N TYR A 36 -13.05 10.17 -0.01
CA TYR A 36 -14.11 9.87 0.93
C TYR A 36 -13.73 10.26 2.37
N GLN A 37 -12.52 9.89 2.82
CA GLN A 37 -12.02 10.28 4.15
C GLN A 37 -11.85 11.80 4.27
N HIS A 38 -11.40 12.48 3.19
CA HIS A 38 -11.37 13.93 3.14
C HIS A 38 -12.74 14.54 3.34
N ASN A 39 -13.76 14.07 2.62
CA ASN A 39 -15.11 14.59 2.70
C ASN A 39 -15.71 14.38 4.10
N LEU A 40 -15.47 13.24 4.74
CA LEU A 40 -15.86 13.02 6.12
C LEU A 40 -15.18 14.01 7.08
N ALA A 41 -13.88 14.28 6.90
CA ALA A 41 -13.12 15.18 7.74
C ALA A 41 -13.59 16.64 7.65
N VAL A 42 -14.11 17.06 6.51
CA VAL A 42 -14.56 18.45 6.25
C VAL A 42 -16.08 18.59 6.29
N GLY A 43 -16.82 17.47 6.49
CA GLY A 43 -18.28 17.48 6.49
C GLY A 43 -18.91 17.85 5.15
N ALA A 44 -18.23 17.49 4.03
CA ALA A 44 -18.70 17.78 2.68
C ALA A 44 -19.23 16.51 2.01
N ASP A 45 -20.20 16.67 1.12
CA ASP A 45 -20.68 15.58 0.24
C ASP A 45 -20.80 16.09 -1.22
N PRO A 46 -19.68 16.17 -1.96
CA PRO A 46 -19.66 16.68 -3.32
C PRO A 46 -20.11 15.62 -4.35
N GLY A 47 -20.53 14.44 -3.92
CA GLY A 47 -20.89 13.31 -4.77
C GLY A 47 -19.70 12.48 -5.26
N PHE A 48 -20.02 11.29 -5.80
CA PHE A 48 -19.05 10.25 -6.17
C PHE A 48 -17.89 10.75 -7.07
N LEU A 49 -18.25 11.47 -8.15
CA LEU A 49 -17.26 11.88 -9.15
C LEU A 49 -16.24 12.88 -8.58
N MET A 50 -16.69 13.88 -7.83
CA MET A 50 -15.79 14.87 -7.21
C MET A 50 -14.93 14.25 -6.13
N THR A 51 -15.47 13.32 -5.35
CA THR A 51 -14.73 12.53 -4.37
C THR A 51 -13.59 11.76 -5.03
N PHE A 52 -13.87 11.07 -6.15
CA PHE A 52 -12.85 10.35 -6.90
C PHE A 52 -11.80 11.30 -7.52
N ILE A 53 -12.21 12.43 -8.10
CA ILE A 53 -11.30 13.41 -8.70
C ILE A 53 -10.35 13.99 -7.63
N PHE A 54 -10.87 14.32 -6.46
CA PHE A 54 -10.03 14.81 -5.35
C PHE A 54 -8.93 13.79 -4.98
N GLY A 55 -9.30 12.53 -4.74
CA GLY A 55 -8.35 11.49 -4.39
C GLY A 55 -7.38 11.17 -5.53
N PHE A 56 -7.84 11.16 -6.77
CA PHE A 56 -6.98 11.00 -7.95
C PHE A 56 -5.91 12.09 -8.01
N LEU A 57 -6.30 13.36 -7.86
CA LEU A 57 -5.36 14.49 -7.86
C LEU A 57 -4.40 14.47 -6.66
N ALA A 58 -4.82 13.96 -5.51
CA ALA A 58 -3.96 13.80 -4.34
C ALA A 58 -2.90 12.71 -4.51
N VAL A 59 -3.23 11.63 -5.24
CA VAL A 59 -2.35 10.47 -5.44
C VAL A 59 -1.45 10.63 -6.66
N LEU A 60 -1.95 11.23 -7.75
CA LEU A 60 -1.24 11.37 -9.02
C LEU A 60 0.18 11.95 -8.91
N PRO A 61 0.43 13.04 -8.16
CA PRO A 61 1.79 13.59 -8.02
C PRO A 61 2.78 12.59 -7.41
N LYS A 62 2.31 11.73 -6.48
CA LYS A 62 3.15 10.69 -5.86
C LYS A 62 3.53 9.60 -6.84
N ILE A 63 2.60 9.20 -7.70
CA ILE A 63 2.85 8.26 -8.79
C ILE A 63 3.89 8.86 -9.76
N ILE A 64 3.70 10.10 -10.18
CA ILE A 64 4.63 10.77 -11.10
C ILE A 64 6.04 10.85 -10.49
N VAL A 65 6.16 11.30 -9.24
CA VAL A 65 7.47 11.41 -8.57
C VAL A 65 8.14 10.06 -8.42
N SER A 66 7.41 9.02 -8.03
CA SER A 66 7.94 7.66 -7.93
C SER A 66 8.52 7.18 -9.27
N TYR A 67 7.77 7.32 -10.35
CA TYR A 67 8.23 6.92 -11.68
C TYR A 67 9.39 7.77 -12.20
N VAL A 68 9.31 9.10 -12.09
CA VAL A 68 10.34 10.01 -12.59
C VAL A 68 11.67 9.76 -11.89
N VAL A 69 11.65 9.64 -10.56
CA VAL A 69 12.88 9.40 -9.79
C VAL A 69 13.42 7.98 -10.03
N GLY A 70 12.56 6.97 -9.94
CA GLY A 70 13.02 5.59 -10.05
C GLY A 70 13.52 5.24 -11.46
N LEU A 71 12.73 5.52 -12.49
CA LEU A 71 13.16 5.30 -13.88
C LEU A 71 14.33 6.19 -14.26
N GLY A 72 14.39 7.44 -13.74
CA GLY A 72 15.52 8.33 -13.97
C GLY A 72 16.85 7.74 -13.47
N ILE A 73 16.85 7.14 -12.28
CA ILE A 73 18.04 6.48 -11.72
C ILE A 73 18.38 5.21 -12.51
N GLU A 74 17.39 4.37 -12.84
CA GLU A 74 17.63 3.18 -13.64
C GLU A 74 18.21 3.51 -15.01
N PHE A 75 17.66 4.53 -15.67
CA PHE A 75 18.18 5.01 -16.94
C PHE A 75 19.63 5.49 -16.83
N ALA A 76 19.94 6.28 -15.79
CA ALA A 76 21.31 6.77 -15.56
C ALA A 76 22.29 5.62 -15.30
N VAL A 77 21.90 4.63 -14.49
CA VAL A 77 22.73 3.45 -14.20
C VAL A 77 22.90 2.55 -15.43
N ALA A 78 21.83 2.32 -16.19
CA ALA A 78 21.89 1.53 -17.43
C ALA A 78 22.86 2.17 -18.46
N GLN A 79 22.86 3.50 -18.59
CA GLN A 79 23.81 4.19 -19.45
C GLN A 79 25.26 4.02 -18.98
N VAL A 80 25.51 4.11 -17.67
CA VAL A 80 26.87 3.91 -17.12
C VAL A 80 27.36 2.47 -17.30
N LYS A 81 26.48 1.49 -17.06
CA LYS A 81 26.79 0.06 -17.21
C LYS A 81 26.75 -0.42 -18.66
N LYS A 82 26.16 0.37 -19.58
CA LYS A 82 25.90 0.02 -20.98
C LYS A 82 25.03 -1.24 -21.12
N GLU A 83 24.03 -1.36 -20.25
CA GLU A 83 23.04 -2.43 -20.22
C GLU A 83 21.69 -1.93 -20.74
N GLU A 84 20.82 -2.86 -21.14
CA GLU A 84 19.45 -2.53 -21.50
C GLU A 84 18.62 -2.16 -20.25
N ILE A 85 17.69 -1.21 -20.41
CA ILE A 85 16.80 -0.78 -19.33
C ILE A 85 15.84 -1.93 -19.01
N GLN A 86 15.81 -2.32 -17.75
CA GLN A 86 14.96 -3.41 -17.28
C GLN A 86 13.59 -2.88 -16.82
N GLU A 87 12.51 -3.57 -17.19
CA GLU A 87 11.14 -3.10 -16.94
C GLU A 87 10.60 -3.37 -15.52
N GLY A 88 11.41 -3.98 -14.64
CA GLY A 88 11.00 -4.37 -13.30
C GLY A 88 10.54 -3.21 -12.39
N PHE A 89 11.00 -1.99 -12.65
CA PHE A 89 10.58 -0.82 -11.86
C PHE A 89 9.14 -0.38 -12.12
N LEU A 90 8.54 -0.76 -13.24
CA LEU A 90 7.15 -0.38 -13.54
C LEU A 90 6.19 -0.80 -12.44
N VAL A 91 6.37 -1.98 -11.87
CA VAL A 91 5.56 -2.46 -10.74
C VAL A 91 5.93 -1.74 -9.44
N SER A 92 7.22 -1.59 -9.15
CA SER A 92 7.67 -0.88 -7.94
C SER A 92 7.23 0.58 -7.93
N GLY A 93 7.23 1.24 -9.09
CA GLY A 93 6.81 2.63 -9.26
C GLY A 93 5.35 2.89 -8.88
N ILE A 94 4.45 1.93 -9.12
CA ILE A 94 3.04 2.04 -8.71
C ILE A 94 2.83 1.56 -7.26
N LEU A 95 3.62 0.58 -6.79
CA LEU A 95 3.54 0.07 -5.42
C LEU A 95 3.95 1.12 -4.39
N ILE A 96 5.01 1.90 -4.65
CA ILE A 96 5.51 2.91 -3.71
C ILE A 96 4.41 3.89 -3.27
N PRO A 97 3.69 4.59 -4.18
CA PRO A 97 2.60 5.47 -3.75
C PRO A 97 1.44 4.75 -3.05
N MET A 98 1.19 3.47 -3.37
CA MET A 98 0.10 2.71 -2.75
C MET A 98 0.33 2.38 -1.28
N ILE A 99 1.59 2.26 -0.85
CA ILE A 99 1.95 1.84 0.51
C ILE A 99 2.33 2.99 1.44
N VAL A 100 2.22 4.25 0.98
CA VAL A 100 2.52 5.44 1.78
C VAL A 100 1.25 6.21 2.14
N PRO A 101 1.30 7.03 3.22
CA PRO A 101 0.21 7.94 3.57
C PRO A 101 -0.04 9.00 2.50
N VAL A 102 -1.29 9.53 2.49
CA VAL A 102 -1.68 10.54 1.50
C VAL A 102 -0.96 11.88 1.69
N ASP A 103 -0.62 12.26 2.92
CA ASP A 103 0.04 13.54 3.21
C ASP A 103 1.58 13.45 3.27
N THR A 104 2.17 12.31 2.86
CA THR A 104 3.63 12.21 2.73
C THR A 104 4.15 13.21 1.69
N PRO A 105 5.09 14.10 2.06
CA PRO A 105 5.68 15.08 1.14
C PRO A 105 6.39 14.42 -0.05
N LEU A 106 6.24 15.03 -1.25
CA LEU A 106 6.78 14.46 -2.49
C LEU A 106 8.31 14.30 -2.47
N TRP A 107 9.03 15.25 -1.85
CA TRP A 107 10.48 15.17 -1.74
C TRP A 107 10.95 14.00 -0.87
N MET A 108 10.20 13.63 0.17
CA MET A 108 10.51 12.45 0.99
C MET A 108 10.36 11.16 0.17
N ILE A 109 9.29 11.07 -0.63
CA ILE A 109 9.08 9.95 -1.56
C ILE A 109 10.23 9.88 -2.56
N ALA A 110 10.64 11.02 -3.12
CA ALA A 110 11.75 11.10 -4.07
C ALA A 110 13.06 10.57 -3.47
N VAL A 111 13.44 11.05 -2.28
CA VAL A 111 14.66 10.61 -1.58
C VAL A 111 14.59 9.13 -1.20
N ALA A 112 13.47 8.68 -0.66
CA ALA A 112 13.29 7.28 -0.28
C ALA A 112 13.31 6.33 -1.48
N THR A 113 12.66 6.73 -2.58
CA THR A 113 12.69 5.96 -3.84
C THR A 113 14.11 5.91 -4.41
N ALA A 114 14.82 7.03 -4.43
CA ALA A 114 16.21 7.09 -4.89
C ALA A 114 17.12 6.16 -4.05
N PHE A 115 17.00 6.23 -2.72
CA PHE A 115 17.72 5.34 -1.83
C PHE A 115 17.41 3.86 -2.12
N ALA A 116 16.15 3.51 -2.21
CA ALA A 116 15.75 2.13 -2.42
C ALA A 116 16.18 1.58 -3.78
N VAL A 117 16.06 2.36 -4.87
CA VAL A 117 16.51 1.92 -6.20
C VAL A 117 18.02 1.68 -6.20
N VAL A 118 18.80 2.61 -5.64
CA VAL A 118 20.27 2.46 -5.61
C VAL A 118 20.67 1.28 -4.73
N PHE A 119 20.25 1.26 -3.48
CA PHE A 119 20.78 0.33 -2.47
C PHE A 119 20.05 -1.02 -2.41
N ALA A 120 18.80 -1.13 -2.85
CA ALA A 120 18.10 -2.42 -2.84
C ALA A 120 18.12 -3.12 -4.19
N LYS A 121 18.42 -2.41 -5.30
CA LYS A 121 18.37 -2.97 -6.63
C LYS A 121 19.71 -2.84 -7.38
N GLU A 122 20.16 -1.61 -7.64
CA GLU A 122 21.30 -1.37 -8.56
C GLU A 122 22.65 -1.85 -8.02
N VAL A 123 22.86 -1.75 -6.71
CA VAL A 123 24.09 -2.27 -6.05
C VAL A 123 24.21 -3.79 -6.19
N PHE A 124 23.09 -4.50 -6.23
CA PHE A 124 23.07 -5.97 -6.36
C PHE A 124 23.13 -6.47 -7.81
N GLY A 125 22.98 -5.60 -8.81
CA GLY A 125 23.06 -5.97 -10.21
C GLY A 125 21.78 -5.74 -11.03
N GLY A 126 20.78 -5.07 -10.46
CA GLY A 126 19.54 -4.72 -11.17
C GLY A 126 18.39 -5.70 -10.95
N THR A 127 17.41 -5.70 -11.86
CA THR A 127 16.21 -6.55 -11.76
C THR A 127 16.57 -8.03 -11.83
N GLY A 128 16.02 -8.83 -10.89
CA GLY A 128 16.31 -10.26 -10.78
C GLY A 128 17.46 -10.60 -9.83
N TYR A 129 18.39 -9.66 -9.58
CA TYR A 129 19.47 -9.84 -8.62
C TYR A 129 19.22 -9.10 -7.30
N ASN A 130 18.14 -8.34 -7.22
CA ASN A 130 17.80 -7.59 -6.02
C ASN A 130 17.38 -8.51 -4.88
N VAL A 131 18.06 -8.38 -3.74
CA VAL A 131 17.77 -9.16 -2.51
C VAL A 131 16.51 -8.64 -1.82
N PHE A 132 16.22 -7.35 -1.96
CA PHE A 132 15.11 -6.68 -1.30
C PHE A 132 14.11 -6.10 -2.30
N ASN A 133 12.83 -6.12 -1.93
CA ASN A 133 11.79 -5.43 -2.69
C ASN A 133 11.96 -3.91 -2.56
N VAL A 134 12.10 -3.21 -3.68
CA VAL A 134 12.36 -1.75 -3.72
C VAL A 134 11.25 -0.96 -3.01
N ALA A 135 9.99 -1.30 -3.21
CA ALA A 135 8.87 -0.60 -2.57
C ALA A 135 8.89 -0.78 -1.04
N LEU A 136 9.19 -1.99 -0.54
CA LEU A 136 9.28 -2.23 0.90
C LEU A 136 10.48 -1.52 1.52
N VAL A 137 11.62 -1.46 0.83
CA VAL A 137 12.79 -0.68 1.31
C VAL A 137 12.47 0.82 1.32
N THR A 138 11.74 1.33 0.32
CA THR A 138 11.27 2.72 0.31
C THR A 138 10.42 3.01 1.55
N ARG A 139 9.45 2.13 1.87
CA ARG A 139 8.59 2.28 3.06
C ARG A 139 9.41 2.19 4.36
N ALA A 140 10.31 1.23 4.46
CA ALA A 140 11.18 1.07 5.62
C ALA A 140 12.06 2.31 5.83
N PHE A 141 12.68 2.84 4.77
CA PHE A 141 13.45 4.07 4.84
C PHE A 141 12.61 5.24 5.36
N LEU A 142 11.40 5.44 4.80
CA LEU A 142 10.49 6.50 5.27
C LEU A 142 10.11 6.32 6.73
N PHE A 143 9.83 5.09 7.16
CA PHE A 143 9.45 4.80 8.54
C PHE A 143 10.55 5.10 9.55
N PHE A 144 11.79 4.76 9.21
CA PHE A 144 12.93 5.00 10.12
C PHE A 144 13.48 6.43 10.03
N ALA A 145 13.53 7.02 8.84
CA ALA A 145 14.08 8.36 8.65
C ALA A 145 13.06 9.47 8.98
N TYR A 146 11.79 9.24 8.75
CA TYR A 146 10.70 10.24 8.89
C TYR A 146 9.49 9.63 9.62
N PRO A 147 9.63 9.19 10.87
CA PRO A 147 8.57 8.49 11.60
C PRO A 147 7.28 9.32 11.73
N ALA A 148 7.40 10.64 11.90
CA ALA A 148 6.24 11.52 11.99
C ALA A 148 5.39 11.55 10.70
N ALA A 149 6.01 11.40 9.52
CA ALA A 149 5.31 11.35 8.23
C ALA A 149 4.73 9.96 7.90
N MET A 150 5.04 8.95 8.72
CA MET A 150 4.58 7.57 8.55
C MET A 150 3.75 7.08 9.74
N SER A 151 3.54 7.93 10.74
CA SER A 151 2.73 7.61 11.93
C SER A 151 1.28 7.34 11.54
N GLY A 152 0.63 6.41 12.24
CA GLY A 152 -0.80 6.09 12.09
C GLY A 152 -1.75 7.16 12.60
N ASP A 153 -1.26 8.37 12.87
CA ASP A 153 -2.00 9.51 13.44
C ASP A 153 -2.80 10.26 12.34
N GLN A 154 -2.43 11.45 11.94
CA GLN A 154 -3.23 12.30 11.05
C GLN A 154 -2.82 12.25 9.57
N VAL A 155 -1.64 11.72 9.26
CA VAL A 155 -1.06 11.74 7.91
C VAL A 155 -1.79 10.89 6.87
N PHE A 156 -2.70 10.03 7.29
CA PHE A 156 -3.48 9.16 6.42
C PHE A 156 -4.81 9.75 5.97
N VAL A 157 -5.22 10.88 6.54
CA VAL A 157 -6.42 11.63 6.15
C VAL A 157 -6.02 13.04 5.76
N ARG A 158 -6.23 13.39 4.48
CA ARG A 158 -5.91 14.71 3.97
C ARG A 158 -7.03 15.68 4.30
N THR A 159 -6.73 16.73 5.04
CA THR A 159 -7.68 17.81 5.40
C THR A 159 -7.51 19.05 4.54
N ALA A 160 -6.32 19.26 3.96
CA ALA A 160 -6.04 20.37 3.07
C ALA A 160 -6.66 20.17 1.67
N ASP A 161 -6.86 21.26 0.96
CA ASP A 161 -7.25 21.24 -0.44
C ASP A 161 -6.20 20.54 -1.33
N THR A 162 -6.62 20.13 -2.50
CA THR A 162 -5.73 19.58 -3.54
C THR A 162 -5.97 20.36 -4.83
N PHE A 163 -4.99 21.18 -5.24
CA PHE A 163 -5.07 22.04 -6.43
C PHE A 163 -6.32 22.93 -6.46
N GLY A 164 -6.75 23.43 -5.31
CA GLY A 164 -7.93 24.28 -5.18
C GLY A 164 -9.28 23.53 -5.14
N ILE A 165 -9.24 22.19 -5.10
CA ILE A 165 -10.42 21.35 -4.94
C ILE A 165 -10.45 20.79 -3.52
N GLY A 166 -11.63 20.79 -2.90
CA GLY A 166 -11.80 20.36 -1.51
C GLY A 166 -11.28 21.38 -0.52
N GLY A 167 -10.87 20.92 0.65
CA GLY A 167 -10.49 21.78 1.76
C GLY A 167 -11.70 22.30 2.54
N GLY A 168 -11.46 22.74 3.76
CA GLY A 168 -12.50 23.26 4.64
C GLY A 168 -12.06 23.24 6.10
N GLN A 169 -12.98 23.61 6.96
CA GLN A 169 -12.78 23.44 8.40
C GLN A 169 -13.04 21.98 8.79
N VAL A 170 -12.14 21.45 9.58
CA VAL A 170 -12.29 20.08 10.12
C VAL A 170 -13.47 20.04 11.05
N VAL A 171 -14.30 19.01 10.93
CA VAL A 171 -15.49 18.82 11.77
C VAL A 171 -15.11 18.57 13.25
N ASP A 172 -15.99 18.94 14.16
CA ASP A 172 -15.81 18.67 15.58
C ASP A 172 -15.75 17.15 15.83
N GLY A 173 -14.79 16.73 16.66
CA GLY A 173 -14.58 15.31 16.95
C GLY A 173 -13.76 14.53 15.91
N PHE A 174 -13.14 15.21 14.94
CA PHE A 174 -12.27 14.60 13.94
C PHE A 174 -11.18 13.72 14.55
N SER A 175 -11.05 12.51 14.01
CA SER A 175 -9.96 11.58 14.33
C SER A 175 -9.25 11.15 13.04
N GLY A 176 -8.00 11.58 12.83
CA GLY A 176 -7.18 11.18 11.70
C GLY A 176 -6.45 9.86 11.87
N ALA A 177 -6.58 9.23 13.03
CA ALA A 177 -5.83 8.02 13.36
C ALA A 177 -6.37 6.79 12.63
N THR A 178 -5.46 6.00 12.06
CA THR A 178 -5.81 4.69 11.49
C THR A 178 -6.28 3.72 12.58
N PRO A 179 -7.08 2.69 12.26
CA PRO A 179 -7.49 1.69 13.24
C PRO A 179 -6.30 1.05 13.99
N LEU A 180 -5.19 0.77 13.29
CA LEU A 180 -3.96 0.26 13.92
C LEU A 180 -3.28 1.31 14.79
N GLY A 181 -3.30 2.58 14.39
CA GLY A 181 -2.80 3.69 15.21
C GLY A 181 -3.59 3.81 16.51
N GLN A 182 -4.93 3.73 16.45
CA GLN A 182 -5.80 3.74 17.62
C GLN A 182 -5.53 2.56 18.55
N VAL A 183 -5.34 1.36 18.02
CA VAL A 183 -4.97 0.16 18.80
C VAL A 183 -3.63 0.35 19.50
N ALA A 184 -2.66 0.98 18.83
CA ALA A 184 -1.30 1.18 19.38
C ALA A 184 -1.27 2.14 20.58
N ILE A 185 -2.15 3.15 20.61
CA ILE A 185 -2.25 4.14 21.69
C ILE A 185 -3.28 3.79 22.75
N ALA A 186 -4.10 2.75 22.54
CA ALA A 186 -5.15 2.34 23.45
C ALA A 186 -4.59 1.87 24.79
N GLY A 187 -5.15 2.39 25.88
CA GLY A 187 -4.76 2.02 27.24
C GLY A 187 -5.16 0.60 27.60
N LYS A 188 -4.49 0.03 28.61
CA LYS A 188 -4.76 -1.35 29.06
C LYS A 188 -6.18 -1.55 29.62
N GLU A 189 -6.82 -0.49 30.05
CA GLU A 189 -8.21 -0.46 30.52
C GLU A 189 -9.21 -0.83 29.43
N LEU A 190 -8.83 -0.71 28.16
CA LEU A 190 -9.66 -1.03 27.00
C LEU A 190 -9.47 -2.48 26.50
N ILE A 191 -8.69 -3.29 27.20
CA ILE A 191 -8.49 -4.71 26.83
C ILE A 191 -9.85 -5.42 26.81
N GLY A 192 -10.19 -6.02 25.66
CA GLY A 192 -11.45 -6.75 25.45
C GLY A 192 -12.67 -5.88 25.17
N SER A 193 -12.58 -4.54 25.28
CA SER A 193 -13.69 -3.61 24.99
C SER A 193 -13.33 -2.56 23.92
N PHE A 194 -12.12 -2.61 23.37
CA PHE A 194 -11.67 -1.66 22.37
C PHE A 194 -12.45 -1.81 21.06
N GLN A 195 -12.90 -0.68 20.54
CA GLN A 195 -13.50 -0.57 19.22
C GLN A 195 -12.89 0.62 18.49
N ALA A 196 -12.37 0.38 17.29
CA ALA A 196 -11.84 1.44 16.46
C ALA A 196 -12.98 2.37 16.00
N VAL A 197 -12.69 3.66 15.89
CA VAL A 197 -13.65 4.67 15.43
C VAL A 197 -13.23 5.25 14.08
N ASP A 198 -14.21 5.68 13.30
CA ASP A 198 -14.01 6.37 12.03
C ASP A 198 -13.55 7.83 12.24
N VAL A 199 -13.43 8.57 11.14
CA VAL A 199 -13.04 9.99 11.14
C VAL A 199 -13.97 10.88 11.97
N LEU A 200 -15.25 10.50 12.11
CA LEU A 200 -16.28 11.20 12.87
C LEU A 200 -16.47 10.67 14.31
N GLY A 201 -15.67 9.67 14.73
CA GLY A 201 -15.79 9.06 16.05
C GLY A 201 -16.86 7.97 16.16
N ASN A 202 -17.48 7.53 15.04
CA ASN A 202 -18.41 6.41 15.07
C ASN A 202 -17.65 5.07 15.09
N PRO A 203 -18.20 4.04 15.77
CA PRO A 203 -17.56 2.73 15.82
C PRO A 203 -17.48 2.09 14.43
N MET A 204 -16.29 1.66 14.01
CA MET A 204 -16.09 0.93 12.77
C MET A 204 -16.49 -0.53 12.91
N THR A 205 -17.14 -1.06 11.88
CA THR A 205 -17.49 -2.49 11.82
C THR A 205 -16.43 -3.26 11.04
N THR A 206 -16.36 -4.58 11.26
CA THR A 206 -15.52 -5.49 10.44
C THR A 206 -15.85 -5.38 8.95
N TRP A 207 -17.12 -5.04 8.62
CA TRP A 207 -17.53 -4.84 7.23
C TRP A 207 -16.92 -3.58 6.61
N ASP A 208 -16.83 -2.48 7.36
CA ASP A 208 -16.16 -1.25 6.90
C ASP A 208 -14.68 -1.50 6.65
N MET A 209 -14.03 -2.29 7.52
CA MET A 209 -12.63 -2.72 7.35
C MET A 209 -12.45 -3.60 6.11
N PHE A 210 -13.38 -4.51 5.82
CA PHE A 210 -13.35 -5.36 4.64
C PHE A 210 -13.55 -4.57 3.34
N LEU A 211 -14.53 -3.66 3.32
CA LEU A 211 -14.76 -2.76 2.17
C LEU A 211 -13.60 -1.78 1.99
N GLY A 212 -12.98 -1.34 3.10
CA GLY A 212 -11.84 -0.43 3.08
C GLY A 212 -12.20 1.05 3.22
N LEU A 213 -13.37 1.39 3.73
CA LEU A 213 -13.79 2.76 4.04
C LEU A 213 -13.18 3.23 5.37
N ILE A 214 -11.88 3.03 5.52
CA ILE A 214 -11.11 3.32 6.73
C ILE A 214 -9.89 4.18 6.39
N PRO A 215 -9.39 5.00 7.34
CA PRO A 215 -8.11 5.68 7.16
C PRO A 215 -6.96 4.68 7.03
N GLY A 216 -6.11 4.85 6.02
CA GLY A 216 -4.98 3.95 5.79
C GLY A 216 -4.15 4.33 4.58
N SER A 217 -3.11 3.54 4.27
CA SER A 217 -2.28 3.72 3.08
C SER A 217 -3.14 3.62 1.82
N ILE A 218 -2.78 4.37 0.79
CA ILE A 218 -3.61 4.60 -0.41
C ILE A 218 -4.14 3.29 -1.03
N GLY A 219 -3.29 2.28 -1.19
CA GLY A 219 -3.67 1.01 -1.84
C GLY A 219 -3.95 -0.17 -0.89
N GLU A 220 -3.80 0.03 0.43
CA GLU A 220 -3.87 -1.05 1.42
C GLU A 220 -5.22 -1.17 2.14
N THR A 221 -6.15 -0.23 1.93
CA THR A 221 -7.38 -0.12 2.73
C THR A 221 -8.44 -1.16 2.39
N SER A 222 -8.71 -1.42 1.10
CA SER A 222 -9.79 -2.30 0.68
C SER A 222 -9.34 -3.74 0.47
N VAL A 223 -9.72 -4.61 1.39
CA VAL A 223 -9.48 -6.05 1.25
C VAL A 223 -10.23 -6.62 0.05
N LEU A 224 -11.47 -6.15 -0.22
CA LEU A 224 -12.25 -6.57 -1.37
C LEU A 224 -11.52 -6.27 -2.70
N ALA A 225 -11.01 -5.05 -2.87
CA ALA A 225 -10.29 -4.65 -4.08
C ALA A 225 -8.97 -5.43 -4.23
N ILE A 226 -8.27 -5.69 -3.12
CA ILE A 226 -7.05 -6.51 -3.08
C ILE A 226 -7.38 -7.96 -3.49
N LEU A 227 -8.48 -8.54 -3.01
CA LEU A 227 -8.89 -9.90 -3.39
C LEU A 227 -9.23 -9.99 -4.88
N ILE A 228 -9.85 -8.97 -5.48
CA ILE A 228 -10.07 -8.93 -6.94
C ILE A 228 -8.73 -9.00 -7.67
N GLY A 229 -7.73 -8.22 -7.25
CA GLY A 229 -6.38 -8.29 -7.78
C GLY A 229 -5.72 -9.66 -7.59
N ALA A 230 -5.88 -10.25 -6.39
CA ALA A 230 -5.39 -11.60 -6.10
C ALA A 230 -6.00 -12.67 -7.02
N VAL A 231 -7.30 -12.58 -7.30
CA VAL A 231 -7.99 -13.47 -8.24
C VAL A 231 -7.40 -13.35 -9.64
N ILE A 232 -7.14 -12.13 -10.13
CA ILE A 232 -6.48 -11.92 -11.44
C ILE A 232 -5.11 -12.60 -11.47
N LEU A 233 -4.29 -12.44 -10.41
CA LEU A 233 -2.96 -13.06 -10.31
C LEU A 233 -3.02 -14.59 -10.25
N LEU A 234 -4.02 -15.15 -9.60
CA LEU A 234 -4.23 -16.61 -9.53
C LEU A 234 -4.69 -17.19 -10.86
N PHE A 235 -5.64 -16.54 -11.55
CA PHE A 235 -6.10 -16.98 -12.87
C PHE A 235 -4.99 -16.95 -13.92
N THR A 236 -4.12 -15.96 -13.87
CA THR A 236 -2.96 -15.83 -14.76
C THR A 236 -1.79 -16.73 -14.37
N LYS A 237 -1.91 -17.48 -13.25
CA LYS A 237 -0.87 -18.37 -12.71
C LYS A 237 0.46 -17.69 -12.36
N ILE A 238 0.46 -16.36 -12.23
CA ILE A 238 1.63 -15.59 -11.79
C ILE A 238 1.82 -15.77 -10.28
N ALA A 239 0.71 -15.81 -9.52
CA ALA A 239 0.75 -15.99 -8.08
C ALA A 239 0.57 -17.46 -7.67
N SER A 240 1.20 -17.83 -6.55
CA SER A 240 0.99 -19.13 -5.91
C SER A 240 -0.15 -19.05 -4.90
N TRP A 241 -1.25 -19.76 -5.16
CA TRP A 241 -2.36 -19.84 -4.20
C TRP A 241 -1.91 -20.44 -2.85
N LYS A 242 -0.94 -21.37 -2.87
CA LYS A 242 -0.40 -22.00 -1.66
C LYS A 242 0.26 -20.96 -0.75
N THR A 243 1.05 -20.05 -1.32
CA THR A 243 1.71 -18.99 -0.57
C THR A 243 0.69 -18.02 0.00
N MET A 244 -0.29 -17.56 -0.79
CA MET A 244 -1.34 -16.66 -0.31
C MET A 244 -2.12 -17.28 0.85
N VAL A 245 -2.63 -18.50 0.67
CA VAL A 245 -3.41 -19.19 1.71
C VAL A 245 -2.57 -19.43 2.96
N SER A 246 -1.30 -19.84 2.84
CA SER A 246 -0.45 -20.07 4.01
C SER A 246 -0.21 -18.79 4.83
N VAL A 247 -0.10 -17.62 4.18
CA VAL A 247 0.04 -16.34 4.88
C VAL A 247 -1.24 -16.00 5.63
N PHE A 248 -2.42 -16.12 5.00
CA PHE A 248 -3.70 -15.88 5.67
C PHE A 248 -3.95 -16.85 6.83
N VAL A 249 -3.69 -18.14 6.64
CA VAL A 249 -3.82 -19.15 7.72
C VAL A 249 -2.83 -18.87 8.84
N GLY A 250 -1.57 -18.58 8.52
CA GLY A 250 -0.55 -18.24 9.52
C GLY A 250 -0.92 -17.00 10.33
N GLY A 251 -1.43 -15.95 9.67
CA GLY A 251 -1.92 -14.74 10.33
C GLY A 251 -3.11 -15.02 11.26
N ALA A 252 -4.09 -15.80 10.81
CA ALA A 252 -5.24 -16.19 11.64
C ALA A 252 -4.82 -17.01 12.87
N VAL A 253 -3.95 -18.01 12.68
CA VAL A 253 -3.43 -18.82 13.79
C VAL A 253 -2.66 -17.96 14.79
N MET A 254 -1.81 -17.04 14.31
CA MET A 254 -1.04 -16.18 15.18
C MET A 254 -1.93 -15.21 15.95
N SER A 255 -2.95 -14.66 15.29
CA SER A 255 -3.95 -13.81 15.95
C SER A 255 -4.72 -14.57 17.05
N LEU A 256 -5.11 -15.82 16.81
CA LEU A 256 -5.73 -16.65 17.83
C LEU A 256 -4.79 -16.88 19.03
N ILE A 257 -3.51 -17.16 18.79
CA ILE A 257 -2.52 -17.31 19.87
C ILE A 257 -2.41 -16.01 20.66
N PHE A 258 -2.35 -14.84 20.00
CA PHE A 258 -2.32 -13.56 20.69
C PHE A 258 -3.57 -13.29 21.51
N ASN A 259 -4.74 -13.64 21.00
CA ASN A 259 -6.01 -13.53 21.74
C ASN A 259 -6.01 -14.42 23.00
N MET A 260 -5.38 -15.59 22.98
CA MET A 260 -5.23 -16.45 24.17
C MET A 260 -4.30 -15.84 25.22
N ILE A 261 -3.30 -15.08 24.82
CA ILE A 261 -2.35 -14.39 25.72
C ILE A 261 -3.00 -13.10 26.30
N GLY A 262 -3.64 -12.29 25.47
CA GLY A 262 -4.51 -11.17 25.83
C GLY A 262 -3.93 -10.09 26.74
N THR A 263 -2.63 -9.80 26.67
CA THR A 263 -1.95 -8.86 27.59
C THR A 263 -2.03 -7.40 27.14
N THR A 264 -2.38 -7.15 25.87
CA THR A 264 -2.49 -5.81 25.29
C THR A 264 -3.74 -5.70 24.44
N VAL A 265 -4.23 -4.47 24.18
CA VAL A 265 -5.36 -4.23 23.29
C VAL A 265 -5.12 -4.81 21.92
N ALA A 266 -3.90 -4.65 21.37
CA ALA A 266 -3.52 -5.20 20.09
C ALA A 266 -3.66 -6.73 20.01
N MET A 267 -3.39 -7.44 21.09
CA MET A 267 -3.56 -8.90 21.14
C MET A 267 -5.03 -9.33 21.23
N CYS A 268 -5.92 -8.44 21.66
CA CYS A 268 -7.35 -8.74 21.82
C CYS A 268 -8.21 -8.38 20.59
N VAL A 269 -7.62 -7.80 19.55
CA VAL A 269 -8.31 -7.53 18.28
C VAL A 269 -8.78 -8.85 17.67
N SER A 270 -9.98 -8.85 17.08
CA SER A 270 -10.54 -10.02 16.40
C SER A 270 -9.58 -10.60 15.34
N PRO A 271 -9.46 -11.92 15.20
CA PRO A 271 -8.63 -12.52 14.14
C PRO A 271 -9.00 -12.07 12.73
N LEU A 272 -10.28 -11.82 12.44
CA LEU A 272 -10.72 -11.29 11.15
C LEU A 272 -10.25 -9.85 10.95
N ASP A 273 -10.38 -9.01 11.98
CA ASP A 273 -9.94 -7.62 11.89
C ASP A 273 -8.42 -7.53 11.74
N HIS A 274 -7.65 -8.40 12.37
CA HIS A 274 -6.20 -8.51 12.14
C HIS A 274 -5.84 -8.80 10.69
N LEU A 275 -6.62 -9.63 10.00
CA LEU A 275 -6.40 -9.94 8.59
C LEU A 275 -6.79 -8.80 7.66
N PHE A 276 -7.72 -7.93 8.08
CA PHE A 276 -8.25 -6.85 7.27
C PHE A 276 -7.57 -5.51 7.53
N LEU A 277 -6.97 -5.33 8.71
CA LEU A 277 -6.31 -4.08 9.08
C LEU A 277 -4.90 -3.95 8.51
N GLY A 278 -4.55 -2.73 8.15
CA GLY A 278 -3.23 -2.37 7.63
C GLY A 278 -2.89 -3.05 6.31
N GLY A 279 -1.61 -3.21 6.06
CA GLY A 279 -1.11 -3.81 4.82
C GLY A 279 -1.06 -5.33 4.79
N PHE A 280 -1.69 -6.05 5.75
CA PHE A 280 -1.57 -7.51 5.84
C PHE A 280 -2.15 -8.20 4.59
N ALA A 281 -3.39 -7.90 4.23
CA ALA A 281 -4.04 -8.49 3.05
C ALA A 281 -3.30 -8.12 1.76
N PHE A 282 -2.84 -6.87 1.64
CA PHE A 282 -2.05 -6.40 0.50
C PHE A 282 -0.70 -7.12 0.40
N GLY A 283 0.00 -7.26 1.52
CA GLY A 283 1.24 -8.02 1.61
C GLY A 283 1.06 -9.47 1.21
N ALA A 284 0.04 -10.14 1.74
CA ALA A 284 -0.28 -11.53 1.44
C ALA A 284 -0.63 -11.78 -0.03
N ALA A 285 -1.37 -10.85 -0.65
CA ALA A 285 -1.84 -11.01 -2.02
C ALA A 285 -0.81 -10.58 -3.07
N VAL A 286 -0.06 -9.51 -2.83
CA VAL A 286 0.76 -8.84 -3.86
C VAL A 286 2.25 -8.95 -3.58
N SER A 287 2.72 -8.59 -2.38
CA SER A 287 4.16 -8.49 -2.11
C SER A 287 4.88 -9.84 -2.20
N TYR A 288 4.25 -10.92 -1.74
CA TYR A 288 4.86 -12.26 -1.80
C TYR A 288 4.82 -12.88 -3.19
N THR A 289 3.89 -12.45 -4.04
CA THR A 289 3.79 -12.97 -5.41
C THR A 289 4.79 -12.30 -6.35
N HIS A 290 5.11 -11.03 -6.09
CA HIS A 290 6.09 -10.28 -6.87
C HIS A 290 7.51 -10.86 -6.74
N LEU A 291 7.86 -11.42 -5.58
CA LEU A 291 9.17 -12.08 -5.40
C LEU A 291 9.36 -13.27 -6.33
N ARG A 292 8.30 -14.02 -6.63
CA ARG A 292 8.36 -15.18 -7.53
C ARG A 292 8.41 -14.82 -9.01
N ALA A 293 7.96 -13.63 -9.38
CA ALA A 293 8.04 -13.16 -10.77
C ALA A 293 9.48 -12.82 -11.21
N HIS A 294 10.42 -12.83 -10.27
CA HIS A 294 11.84 -12.58 -10.49
C HIS A 294 12.72 -13.85 -10.47
N GLU A 295 12.15 -15.01 -10.09
CA GLU A 295 12.77 -16.34 -10.21
C GLU A 295 12.44 -17.00 -11.56
#